data_4db8c560e181fd28e8674e1a65e86476
#
_entry.id   4db8c560e181fd28e8674e1a65e86476
#
_cell.length_a   1.000
_cell.length_b   1.000
_cell.length_c   1.000
_cell.angle_alpha   90.00
_cell.angle_beta   90.00
_cell.angle_gamma   90.00
#
_symmetry.space_group_name_H-M   'P 1'
#
loop_
_entity.id
_entity.type
_entity.pdbx_description
1 polymer ?
#
loop_
_entity_poly.entity_id
_entity_poly.type
_entity_poly.pdbx_seq_one_letter_code
_entity_poly.pdbx_strand_id
1 'polypeptide(L)'
;LGDVYKRQFWTRFFDSLGYEIVWSTPSTKEMYHSGQQSIPSDTACFPAKVVHGHIQQLIDKGVDVIFYPCMTYNVDEHQSDNHYNCPLVAYYPEVIAANMDFDKAKIVYPFINFDHDATFAKAIRMHFEKVGIHFSEKDIIIAKNAATNEYEAFHEQLVKEHRKAVAYARENNHPIIVLCGRPYHLDPLINHQMNQLLTQLGFVVVSEESVPRQKNHKVNVLNQWTYHARLYQAAHYVAVSYTHLTLPTIRL
;
A
#
# COMPACT_ATOMS: atom_id res chain seq x y z
N LEU A 1 -4.10 -3.79 5.25
CA LEU A 1 -4.52 -2.67 4.38
C LEU A 1 -3.31 -1.84 3.97
N GLY A 2 -2.26 -2.52 3.65
CA GLY A 2 -1.07 -1.90 3.11
C GLY A 2 -1.23 -1.65 1.62
N ASP A 3 -0.40 -0.80 1.12
CA ASP A 3 -0.03 -0.61 -0.25
C ASP A 3 0.20 -1.99 -0.91
N VAL A 4 -0.57 -2.32 -1.93
CA VAL A 4 -0.46 -3.60 -2.66
C VAL A 4 0.99 -3.81 -3.14
N TYR A 5 1.70 -2.74 -3.49
CA TYR A 5 3.11 -2.76 -3.86
C TYR A 5 4.02 -3.20 -2.72
N LYS A 6 3.77 -2.73 -1.51
CA LYS A 6 4.59 -3.10 -0.37
C LYS A 6 4.41 -4.54 0.04
N ARG A 7 3.28 -5.15 -0.36
CA ARG A 7 3.09 -6.59 -0.21
C ARG A 7 4.19 -7.35 -0.96
N GLN A 8 4.46 -7.04 -2.23
CA GLN A 8 5.52 -7.68 -3.01
C GLN A 8 6.88 -7.44 -2.39
N PHE A 9 7.17 -6.19 -1.99
CA PHE A 9 8.41 -5.86 -1.31
C PHE A 9 8.62 -6.70 -0.04
N TRP A 10 7.67 -6.68 0.89
CA TRP A 10 7.81 -7.37 2.17
C TRP A 10 7.77 -8.90 2.03
N THR A 11 6.99 -9.42 1.07
CA THR A 11 7.03 -10.86 0.75
C THR A 11 8.43 -11.26 0.34
N ARG A 12 9.01 -10.57 -0.64
CA ARG A 12 10.34 -10.90 -1.15
C ARG A 12 11.42 -10.68 -0.10
N PHE A 13 11.28 -9.62 0.72
CA PHE A 13 12.21 -9.32 1.79
C PHE A 13 12.32 -10.48 2.80
N PHE A 14 11.20 -10.91 3.35
CA PHE A 14 11.20 -11.97 4.36
C PHE A 14 11.44 -13.36 3.77
N ASP A 15 10.96 -13.65 2.57
CA ASP A 15 11.32 -14.86 1.83
C ASP A 15 12.84 -14.99 1.65
N SER A 16 13.52 -13.89 1.30
CA SER A 16 14.97 -13.84 1.19
C SER A 16 15.71 -14.07 2.51
N LEU A 17 15.06 -13.84 3.64
CA LEU A 17 15.55 -14.13 4.99
C LEU A 17 15.14 -15.52 5.50
N GLY A 18 14.44 -16.33 4.68
CA GLY A 18 14.06 -17.70 5.00
C GLY A 18 12.78 -17.84 5.82
N TYR A 19 11.87 -16.83 5.79
CA TYR A 19 10.62 -16.87 6.53
C TYR A 19 9.44 -17.21 5.63
N GLU A 20 8.53 -18.03 6.15
CA GLU A 20 7.22 -18.25 5.55
C GLU A 20 6.31 -17.04 5.83
N ILE A 21 5.63 -16.55 4.79
CA ILE A 21 4.78 -15.38 4.89
C ILE A 21 3.31 -15.78 4.94
N VAL A 22 2.66 -15.42 6.04
CA VAL A 22 1.22 -15.61 6.23
C VAL A 22 0.50 -14.28 6.00
N TRP A 23 -0.44 -14.25 5.08
CA TRP A 23 -1.27 -13.08 4.80
C TRP A 23 -2.65 -13.21 5.43
N SER A 24 -3.20 -12.08 5.88
CA SER A 24 -4.63 -11.98 6.17
C SER A 24 -5.44 -12.06 4.87
N THR A 25 -6.67 -12.52 4.97
CA THR A 25 -7.61 -12.56 3.84
C THR A 25 -8.03 -11.15 3.41
N PRO A 26 -8.64 -10.96 2.23
CA PRO A 26 -9.28 -9.70 1.88
C PRO A 26 -10.26 -9.23 2.96
N SER A 27 -10.42 -7.92 3.11
CA SER A 27 -11.25 -7.33 4.16
C SER A 27 -12.72 -7.71 4.02
N THR A 28 -13.35 -8.02 5.16
CA THR A 28 -14.80 -8.27 5.27
C THR A 28 -15.39 -7.50 6.45
N LYS A 29 -16.72 -7.40 6.51
CA LYS A 29 -17.41 -6.80 7.66
C LYS A 29 -17.14 -7.58 8.95
N GLU A 30 -17.13 -8.90 8.86
CA GLU A 30 -16.83 -9.80 9.98
C GLU A 30 -15.43 -9.56 10.52
N MET A 31 -14.45 -9.38 9.64
CA MET A 31 -13.08 -9.03 10.03
C MET A 31 -13.04 -7.66 10.75
N TYR A 32 -13.74 -6.65 10.26
CA TYR A 32 -13.85 -5.37 10.97
C TYR A 32 -14.44 -5.56 12.38
N HIS A 33 -15.52 -6.33 12.51
CA HIS A 33 -16.16 -6.58 13.79
C HIS A 33 -15.27 -7.36 14.77
N SER A 34 -14.46 -8.30 14.28
CA SER A 34 -13.54 -9.07 15.15
C SER A 34 -12.46 -8.19 15.80
N GLY A 35 -12.04 -7.10 15.15
CA GLY A 35 -11.05 -6.16 15.69
C GLY A 35 -11.65 -4.95 16.42
N GLN A 36 -12.98 -4.78 16.40
CA GLN A 36 -13.63 -3.53 16.81
C GLN A 36 -13.35 -3.13 18.26
N GLN A 37 -13.25 -4.09 19.17
CA GLN A 37 -13.06 -3.82 20.62
C GLN A 37 -11.70 -3.17 20.93
N SER A 38 -10.70 -3.38 20.09
CA SER A 38 -9.36 -2.82 20.27
C SER A 38 -9.17 -1.44 19.60
N ILE A 39 -10.18 -0.90 18.91
CA ILE A 39 -10.13 0.41 18.28
C ILE A 39 -10.23 1.51 19.32
N PRO A 40 -9.18 2.32 19.56
CA PRO A 40 -9.17 3.27 20.67
C PRO A 40 -9.98 4.54 20.40
N SER A 41 -10.31 4.85 19.15
CA SER A 41 -11.00 6.09 18.77
C SER A 41 -11.82 5.94 17.50
N ASP A 42 -13.03 6.50 17.52
CA ASP A 42 -13.91 6.57 16.36
C ASP A 42 -13.41 7.56 15.30
N THR A 43 -12.49 8.46 15.64
CA THR A 43 -11.94 9.44 14.70
C THR A 43 -10.92 8.86 13.73
N ALA A 44 -10.40 7.64 13.98
CA ALA A 44 -9.54 6.94 13.02
C ALA A 44 -10.31 6.66 11.72
N CYS A 45 -9.65 6.79 10.57
CA CYS A 45 -10.27 6.47 9.29
C CYS A 45 -10.62 4.97 9.20
N PHE A 46 -11.64 4.64 8.43
CA PHE A 46 -12.13 3.26 8.32
C PHE A 46 -11.04 2.25 7.92
N PRO A 47 -10.13 2.53 6.94
CA PRO A 47 -9.02 1.64 6.63
C PRO A 47 -8.13 1.30 7.85
N ALA A 48 -7.84 2.28 8.71
CA ALA A 48 -7.06 2.04 9.93
C ALA A 48 -7.82 1.14 10.92
N LYS A 49 -9.13 1.37 11.07
CA LYS A 49 -9.97 0.52 11.94
C LYS A 49 -10.00 -0.94 11.48
N VAL A 50 -10.06 -1.20 10.18
CA VAL A 50 -10.07 -2.57 9.63
C VAL A 50 -8.76 -3.31 9.90
N VAL A 51 -7.62 -2.59 10.05
CA VAL A 51 -6.33 -3.22 10.39
C VAL A 51 -6.39 -4.05 11.68
N HIS A 52 -7.17 -3.61 12.68
CA HIS A 52 -7.35 -4.37 13.93
C HIS A 52 -7.87 -5.78 13.66
N GLY A 53 -8.85 -5.92 12.78
CA GLY A 53 -9.37 -7.24 12.38
C GLY A 53 -8.35 -8.08 11.61
N HIS A 54 -7.54 -7.46 10.74
CA HIS A 54 -6.45 -8.17 10.05
C HIS A 54 -5.41 -8.71 11.02
N ILE A 55 -5.02 -7.91 12.01
CA ILE A 55 -4.08 -8.32 13.06
C ILE A 55 -4.68 -9.46 13.89
N GLN A 56 -5.95 -9.33 14.32
CA GLN A 56 -6.64 -10.39 15.06
C GLN A 56 -6.67 -11.70 14.27
N GLN A 57 -6.99 -11.65 12.99
CA GLN A 57 -6.98 -12.85 12.14
C GLN A 57 -5.59 -13.51 12.07
N LEU A 58 -4.51 -12.73 12.03
CA LEU A 58 -3.15 -13.28 12.02
C LEU A 58 -2.81 -13.93 13.37
N ILE A 59 -3.21 -13.33 14.49
CA ILE A 59 -3.08 -13.93 15.83
C ILE A 59 -3.84 -15.26 15.89
N ASP A 60 -5.07 -15.30 15.39
CA ASP A 60 -5.92 -16.50 15.38
C ASP A 60 -5.35 -17.60 14.46
N LYS A 61 -4.62 -17.25 13.41
CA LYS A 61 -3.89 -18.19 12.55
C LYS A 61 -2.64 -18.77 13.21
N GLY A 62 -2.25 -18.27 14.39
CA GLY A 62 -1.11 -18.78 15.14
C GLY A 62 0.24 -18.40 14.53
N VAL A 63 0.39 -17.21 13.94
CA VAL A 63 1.69 -16.72 13.45
C VAL A 63 2.61 -16.40 14.63
N ASP A 64 3.91 -16.65 14.48
CA ASP A 64 4.90 -16.38 15.52
C ASP A 64 5.16 -14.88 15.68
N VAL A 65 5.21 -14.16 14.55
CA VAL A 65 5.57 -12.73 14.49
C VAL A 65 4.67 -12.00 13.52
N ILE A 66 4.15 -10.86 13.96
CA ILE A 66 3.43 -9.89 13.13
C ILE A 66 4.37 -8.72 12.87
N PHE A 67 4.68 -8.48 11.59
CA PHE A 67 5.48 -7.34 11.17
C PHE A 67 4.57 -6.24 10.64
N TYR A 68 4.60 -5.08 11.30
CA TYR A 68 3.81 -3.91 10.91
C TYR A 68 4.63 -2.63 11.06
N PRO A 69 5.38 -2.19 10.04
CA PRO A 69 6.32 -1.09 10.17
C PRO A 69 5.64 0.28 10.28
N CYS A 70 6.23 1.16 11.07
CA CYS A 70 5.96 2.60 11.09
C CYS A 70 6.69 3.26 9.91
N MET A 71 5.95 3.96 9.04
CA MET A 71 6.51 4.50 7.81
C MET A 71 6.15 5.97 7.63
N THR A 72 7.00 6.86 8.15
CA THR A 72 6.85 8.31 7.95
C THR A 72 7.07 8.69 6.49
N TYR A 73 8.11 8.11 5.87
CA TYR A 73 8.45 8.31 4.47
C TYR A 73 8.15 7.05 3.66
N ASN A 74 7.67 7.25 2.46
CA ASN A 74 7.52 6.19 1.46
C ASN A 74 8.83 6.02 0.68
N VAL A 75 8.89 5.09 -0.26
CA VAL A 75 9.92 5.08 -1.31
C VAL A 75 9.79 6.37 -2.12
N ASP A 76 10.91 7.02 -2.42
CA ASP A 76 10.91 8.19 -3.29
C ASP A 76 10.67 7.78 -4.74
N GLU A 77 9.51 8.14 -5.26
CA GLU A 77 9.13 7.89 -6.66
C GLU A 77 9.50 9.04 -7.59
N HIS A 78 10.17 10.06 -7.07
CA HIS A 78 10.58 11.28 -7.80
C HIS A 78 9.39 12.02 -8.45
N GLN A 79 8.21 11.95 -7.83
CA GLN A 79 6.95 12.51 -8.33
C GLN A 79 6.47 13.72 -7.51
N SER A 80 7.15 14.03 -6.42
CA SER A 80 6.77 15.06 -5.44
C SER A 80 7.97 15.75 -4.84
N ASP A 81 7.73 16.89 -4.17
CA ASP A 81 8.77 17.65 -3.46
C ASP A 81 9.23 16.92 -2.18
N ASN A 82 8.40 16.00 -1.67
CA ASN A 82 8.71 15.10 -0.58
C ASN A 82 7.84 13.84 -0.69
N HIS A 83 8.13 12.79 0.08
CA HIS A 83 7.46 11.48 -0.02
C HIS A 83 6.87 11.01 1.31
N TYR A 84 6.19 11.91 2.03
CA TYR A 84 5.51 11.60 3.28
C TYR A 84 4.33 10.64 3.10
N ASN A 85 4.13 9.83 4.13
CA ASN A 85 2.89 9.11 4.37
C ASN A 85 1.99 9.88 5.35
N CYS A 86 0.69 9.56 5.40
CA CYS A 86 -0.19 10.16 6.39
C CYS A 86 0.18 9.70 7.82
N PRO A 87 -0.16 10.48 8.86
CA PRO A 87 0.18 10.13 10.25
C PRO A 87 -0.29 8.74 10.69
N LEU A 88 -1.43 8.26 10.19
CA LEU A 88 -1.91 6.91 10.50
C LEU A 88 -1.00 5.82 9.92
N VAL A 89 -0.45 6.00 8.71
CA VAL A 89 0.55 5.06 8.16
C VAL A 89 1.87 5.17 8.93
N ALA A 90 2.23 6.39 9.37
CA ALA A 90 3.48 6.64 10.06
C ALA A 90 3.51 6.05 11.49
N TYR A 91 2.38 6.08 12.23
CA TYR A 91 2.38 5.81 13.67
C TYR A 91 1.33 4.80 14.13
N TYR A 92 0.42 4.36 13.28
CA TYR A 92 -0.66 3.45 13.69
C TYR A 92 -0.19 2.09 14.20
N PRO A 93 0.96 1.54 13.78
CA PRO A 93 1.52 0.34 14.38
C PRO A 93 1.77 0.45 15.90
N GLU A 94 2.15 1.64 16.41
CA GLU A 94 2.28 1.88 17.85
C GLU A 94 0.91 1.86 18.55
N VAL A 95 -0.12 2.40 17.90
CA VAL A 95 -1.50 2.35 18.41
C VAL A 95 -1.99 0.90 18.49
N ILE A 96 -1.75 0.10 17.48
CA ILE A 96 -2.05 -1.34 17.47
C ILE A 96 -1.33 -2.05 18.62
N ALA A 97 -0.02 -1.83 18.76
CA ALA A 97 0.79 -2.46 19.80
C ALA A 97 0.32 -2.11 21.22
N ALA A 98 -0.25 -0.91 21.41
CA ALA A 98 -0.74 -0.45 22.71
C ALA A 98 -2.18 -0.89 23.04
N ASN A 99 -2.98 -1.30 22.05
CA ASN A 99 -4.41 -1.56 22.23
C ASN A 99 -4.85 -3.00 21.90
N MET A 100 -3.94 -3.86 21.45
CA MET A 100 -4.22 -5.27 21.19
C MET A 100 -3.35 -6.17 22.07
N ASP A 101 -3.85 -7.37 22.32
CA ASP A 101 -3.12 -8.39 23.08
C ASP A 101 -2.25 -9.23 22.13
N PHE A 102 -0.96 -9.32 22.46
CA PHE A 102 0.05 -10.07 21.72
C PHE A 102 0.64 -11.25 22.52
N ASP A 103 -0.09 -11.81 23.50
CA ASP A 103 0.39 -12.97 24.27
C ASP A 103 0.69 -14.19 23.39
N LYS A 104 -0.02 -14.33 22.26
CA LYS A 104 0.12 -15.47 21.33
C LYS A 104 1.01 -15.20 20.13
N ALA A 105 1.34 -13.95 19.84
CA ALA A 105 2.18 -13.57 18.70
C ALA A 105 3.03 -12.37 19.08
N LYS A 106 4.26 -12.30 18.60
CA LYS A 106 5.11 -11.12 18.83
C LYS A 106 4.81 -10.05 17.77
N ILE A 107 4.75 -8.78 18.17
CA ILE A 107 4.62 -7.69 17.22
C ILE A 107 5.96 -6.95 17.03
N VAL A 108 6.31 -6.68 15.77
CA VAL A 108 7.54 -5.96 15.37
C VAL A 108 7.14 -4.78 14.51
N TYR A 109 7.37 -3.55 14.99
CA TYR A 109 6.95 -2.30 14.34
C TYR A 109 8.08 -1.25 14.27
N PRO A 110 9.14 -1.53 13.49
CA PRO A 110 10.26 -0.61 13.33
C PRO A 110 9.82 0.67 12.60
N PHE A 111 10.46 1.80 12.93
CA PHE A 111 10.41 2.99 12.09
C PHE A 111 11.34 2.80 10.89
N ILE A 112 10.76 2.72 9.69
CA ILE A 112 11.48 2.41 8.46
C ILE A 112 11.81 3.69 7.69
N ASN A 113 13.05 3.76 7.21
CA ASN A 113 13.50 4.71 6.20
C ASN A 113 14.11 3.94 5.03
N PHE A 114 13.52 4.06 3.84
CA PHE A 114 13.98 3.37 2.63
C PHE A 114 15.19 4.02 1.98
N ASP A 115 15.44 5.32 2.22
CA ASP A 115 16.46 6.10 1.52
C ASP A 115 17.89 5.76 1.97
N HIS A 116 18.04 5.20 3.19
CA HIS A 116 19.36 4.92 3.78
C HIS A 116 19.46 3.48 4.26
N ASP A 117 20.24 2.66 3.56
CA ASP A 117 20.43 1.24 3.82
C ASP A 117 20.87 0.95 5.26
N ALA A 118 21.84 1.68 5.79
CA ALA A 118 22.33 1.49 7.14
C ALA A 118 21.24 1.77 8.20
N THR A 119 20.44 2.83 8.01
CA THR A 119 19.33 3.15 8.91
C THR A 119 18.22 2.10 8.82
N PHE A 120 17.89 1.65 7.61
CA PHE A 120 16.94 0.58 7.38
C PHE A 120 17.37 -0.71 8.07
N ALA A 121 18.62 -1.17 7.81
CA ALA A 121 19.14 -2.39 8.38
C ALA A 121 19.20 -2.34 9.90
N LYS A 122 19.66 -1.23 10.47
CA LYS A 122 19.69 -1.01 11.92
C LYS A 122 18.29 -1.08 12.54
N ALA A 123 17.28 -0.43 11.93
CA ALA A 123 15.92 -0.44 12.45
C ALA A 123 15.33 -1.86 12.45
N ILE A 124 15.47 -2.61 11.36
CA ILE A 124 15.03 -4.01 11.28
C ILE A 124 15.75 -4.85 12.35
N ARG A 125 17.09 -4.84 12.38
CA ARG A 125 17.87 -5.64 13.31
C ARG A 125 17.45 -5.38 14.75
N MET A 126 17.46 -4.11 15.19
CA MET A 126 17.15 -3.75 16.58
C MET A 126 15.75 -4.16 17.04
N HIS A 127 14.74 -4.13 16.15
CA HIS A 127 13.38 -4.49 16.52
C HIS A 127 13.17 -6.00 16.53
N PHE A 128 13.81 -6.74 15.63
CA PHE A 128 13.75 -8.19 15.64
C PHE A 128 14.57 -8.81 16.79
N GLU A 129 15.68 -8.20 17.19
CA GLU A 129 16.44 -8.61 18.37
C GLU A 129 15.60 -8.57 19.68
N LYS A 130 14.68 -7.59 19.82
CA LYS A 130 13.77 -7.50 20.98
C LYS A 130 12.85 -8.72 21.11
N VAL A 131 12.57 -9.40 20.03
CA VAL A 131 11.75 -10.61 20.01
C VAL A 131 12.55 -11.90 19.86
N GLY A 132 13.89 -11.80 20.01
CA GLY A 132 14.81 -12.95 20.00
C GLY A 132 15.17 -13.46 18.60
N ILE A 133 14.95 -12.65 17.56
CA ILE A 133 15.32 -12.97 16.17
C ILE A 133 16.53 -12.12 15.76
N HIS A 134 17.56 -12.78 15.23
CA HIS A 134 18.82 -12.13 14.89
C HIS A 134 19.08 -12.16 13.39
N PHE A 135 19.29 -11.00 12.80
CA PHE A 135 19.71 -10.83 11.41
C PHE A 135 21.06 -10.12 11.35
N SER A 136 21.91 -10.49 10.41
CA SER A 136 23.07 -9.67 10.07
C SER A 136 22.61 -8.46 9.22
N GLU A 137 23.27 -7.32 9.40
CA GLU A 137 22.98 -6.13 8.56
C GLU A 137 23.21 -6.42 7.08
N LYS A 138 24.20 -7.27 6.76
CA LYS A 138 24.48 -7.70 5.39
C LYS A 138 23.29 -8.46 4.78
N ASP A 139 22.69 -9.41 5.51
CA ASP A 139 21.56 -10.19 5.02
C ASP A 139 20.31 -9.30 4.84
N ILE A 140 20.10 -8.36 5.77
CA ILE A 140 19.01 -7.37 5.65
C ILE A 140 19.16 -6.53 4.39
N ILE A 141 20.37 -6.05 4.06
CA ILE A 141 20.63 -5.24 2.87
C ILE A 141 20.45 -6.09 1.59
N ILE A 142 20.92 -7.34 1.59
CA ILE A 142 20.70 -8.26 0.46
C ILE A 142 19.20 -8.49 0.25
N ALA A 143 18.45 -8.76 1.31
CA ALA A 143 17.01 -8.94 1.25
C ALA A 143 16.28 -7.67 0.78
N LYS A 144 16.69 -6.48 1.26
CA LYS A 144 16.17 -5.19 0.81
C LYS A 144 16.36 -5.00 -0.69
N ASN A 145 17.55 -5.28 -1.21
CA ASN A 145 17.85 -5.13 -2.65
C ASN A 145 17.00 -6.09 -3.50
N ALA A 146 16.87 -7.35 -3.07
CA ALA A 146 16.00 -8.32 -3.74
C ALA A 146 14.53 -7.87 -3.74
N ALA A 147 14.06 -7.32 -2.61
CA ALA A 147 12.71 -6.79 -2.47
C ALA A 147 12.46 -5.53 -3.31
N THR A 148 13.45 -4.65 -3.44
CA THR A 148 13.38 -3.45 -4.30
C THR A 148 13.26 -3.85 -5.77
N ASN A 149 14.05 -4.82 -6.22
CA ASN A 149 13.96 -5.32 -7.59
C ASN A 149 12.59 -5.95 -7.89
N GLU A 150 12.03 -6.72 -6.95
CA GLU A 150 10.70 -7.30 -7.06
C GLU A 150 9.61 -6.21 -7.13
N TYR A 151 9.74 -5.18 -6.31
CA TYR A 151 8.84 -4.02 -6.32
C TYR A 151 8.82 -3.31 -7.68
N GLU A 152 10.00 -3.02 -8.26
CA GLU A 152 10.09 -2.38 -9.57
C GLU A 152 9.57 -3.27 -10.70
N ALA A 153 9.90 -4.56 -10.69
CA ALA A 153 9.39 -5.51 -11.67
C ALA A 153 7.84 -5.62 -11.62
N PHE A 154 7.27 -5.62 -10.43
CA PHE A 154 5.83 -5.60 -10.25
C PHE A 154 5.19 -4.32 -10.81
N HIS A 155 5.79 -3.15 -10.54
CA HIS A 155 5.31 -1.89 -11.08
C HIS A 155 5.38 -1.86 -12.63
N GLU A 156 6.47 -2.34 -13.21
CA GLU A 156 6.58 -2.46 -14.67
C GLU A 156 5.49 -3.36 -15.27
N GLN A 157 5.18 -4.46 -14.58
CA GLN A 157 4.09 -5.36 -15.00
C GLN A 157 2.72 -4.66 -14.92
N LEU A 158 2.44 -3.89 -13.88
CA LEU A 158 1.20 -3.10 -13.79
C LEU A 158 1.07 -2.10 -14.93
N VAL A 159 2.13 -1.38 -15.26
CA VAL A 159 2.16 -0.45 -16.40
C VAL A 159 1.92 -1.17 -17.72
N LYS A 160 2.46 -2.39 -17.87
CA LYS A 160 2.23 -3.22 -19.06
C LYS A 160 0.76 -3.64 -19.17
N GLU A 161 0.14 -4.06 -18.07
CA GLU A 161 -1.29 -4.42 -18.05
C GLU A 161 -2.18 -3.19 -18.30
N HIS A 162 -1.83 -2.02 -17.75
CA HIS A 162 -2.50 -0.76 -18.08
C HIS A 162 -2.52 -0.48 -19.58
N ARG A 163 -1.36 -0.61 -20.25
CA ARG A 163 -1.26 -0.39 -21.71
C ARG A 163 -2.13 -1.37 -22.49
N LYS A 164 -2.22 -2.62 -22.08
CA LYS A 164 -3.12 -3.62 -22.70
C LYS A 164 -4.59 -3.23 -22.51
N ALA A 165 -4.98 -2.82 -21.29
CA ALA A 165 -6.34 -2.38 -21.00
C ALA A 165 -6.73 -1.17 -21.84
N VAL A 166 -5.82 -0.19 -21.99
CA VAL A 166 -6.03 0.99 -22.83
C VAL A 166 -6.16 0.62 -24.32
N ALA A 167 -5.32 -0.28 -24.81
CA ALA A 167 -5.41 -0.76 -26.20
C ALA A 167 -6.74 -1.47 -26.46
N TYR A 168 -7.13 -2.39 -25.58
CA TYR A 168 -8.42 -3.09 -25.65
C TYR A 168 -9.59 -2.09 -25.66
N ALA A 169 -9.58 -1.09 -24.79
CA ALA A 169 -10.64 -0.10 -24.72
C ALA A 169 -10.79 0.69 -26.02
N ARG A 170 -9.66 1.08 -26.65
CA ARG A 170 -9.64 1.82 -27.90
C ARG A 170 -10.14 0.95 -29.07
N GLU A 171 -9.67 -0.29 -29.16
CA GLU A 171 -10.07 -1.24 -30.22
C GLU A 171 -11.57 -1.58 -30.17
N ASN A 172 -12.14 -1.62 -28.97
CA ASN A 172 -13.54 -1.97 -28.77
C ASN A 172 -14.46 -0.75 -28.50
N ASN A 173 -13.93 0.47 -28.64
CA ASN A 173 -14.65 1.71 -28.40
C ASN A 173 -15.30 1.81 -27.02
N HIS A 174 -14.62 1.25 -25.99
CA HIS A 174 -15.04 1.38 -24.58
C HIS A 174 -14.45 2.63 -23.93
N PRO A 175 -15.23 3.35 -23.14
CA PRO A 175 -14.68 4.45 -22.33
C PRO A 175 -13.79 3.90 -21.21
N ILE A 176 -12.75 4.66 -20.86
CA ILE A 176 -11.78 4.27 -19.82
C ILE A 176 -12.00 5.16 -18.59
N ILE A 177 -12.00 4.54 -17.41
CA ILE A 177 -11.99 5.24 -16.11
C ILE A 177 -10.71 4.87 -15.35
N VAL A 178 -9.98 5.89 -14.88
CA VAL A 178 -8.91 5.72 -13.90
C VAL A 178 -9.51 5.94 -12.51
N LEU A 179 -9.52 4.89 -11.67
CA LEU A 179 -9.89 5.00 -10.27
C LEU A 179 -8.74 5.63 -9.50
N CYS A 180 -8.92 6.89 -9.10
CA CYS A 180 -7.97 7.65 -8.32
C CYS A 180 -8.29 7.53 -6.84
N GLY A 181 -7.39 6.92 -6.09
CA GLY A 181 -7.55 6.72 -4.65
C GLY A 181 -6.22 6.37 -3.99
N ARG A 182 -6.24 6.12 -2.70
CA ARG A 182 -5.10 5.53 -2.01
C ARG A 182 -5.11 4.02 -2.24
N PRO A 183 -3.98 3.31 -2.07
CA PRO A 183 -3.89 1.88 -2.37
C PRO A 183 -4.97 1.02 -1.72
N TYR A 184 -5.40 1.36 -0.51
CA TYR A 184 -6.47 0.64 0.18
C TYR A 184 -7.85 0.76 -0.50
N HIS A 185 -8.05 1.70 -1.44
CA HIS A 185 -9.28 1.77 -2.24
C HIS A 185 -9.39 0.66 -3.28
N LEU A 186 -8.36 -0.19 -3.43
CA LEU A 186 -8.47 -1.44 -4.19
C LEU A 186 -9.05 -2.59 -3.37
N ASP A 187 -9.15 -2.43 -2.05
CA ASP A 187 -9.77 -3.41 -1.17
C ASP A 187 -11.30 -3.47 -1.39
N PRO A 188 -11.89 -4.68 -1.58
CA PRO A 188 -13.31 -4.82 -1.92
C PRO A 188 -14.28 -4.24 -0.89
N LEU A 189 -13.92 -4.27 0.40
CA LEU A 189 -14.74 -3.70 1.46
C LEU A 189 -14.73 -2.17 1.40
N ILE A 190 -13.58 -1.57 1.08
CA ILE A 190 -13.39 -0.12 1.10
C ILE A 190 -13.92 0.53 -0.18
N ASN A 191 -13.74 -0.10 -1.34
CA ASN A 191 -14.18 0.46 -2.61
C ASN A 191 -15.65 0.15 -2.95
N HIS A 192 -16.34 -0.63 -2.10
CA HIS A 192 -17.73 -1.02 -2.29
C HIS A 192 -18.01 -1.65 -3.66
N GLN A 193 -17.05 -2.38 -4.22
CA GLN A 193 -17.13 -3.02 -5.55
C GLN A 193 -17.32 -2.02 -6.71
N MET A 194 -16.91 -0.76 -6.54
CA MET A 194 -17.07 0.29 -7.54
C MET A 194 -16.44 -0.09 -8.89
N ASN A 195 -15.30 -0.76 -8.88
CA ASN A 195 -14.65 -1.26 -10.09
C ASN A 195 -15.54 -2.25 -10.84
N GLN A 196 -16.24 -3.15 -10.14
CA GLN A 196 -17.16 -4.13 -10.76
C GLN A 196 -18.38 -3.44 -11.35
N LEU A 197 -18.98 -2.49 -10.61
CA LEU A 197 -20.12 -1.70 -11.11
C LEU A 197 -19.75 -0.96 -12.41
N LEU A 198 -18.62 -0.28 -12.42
CA LEU A 198 -18.18 0.46 -13.61
C LEU A 198 -17.89 -0.48 -14.79
N THR A 199 -17.31 -1.65 -14.55
CA THR A 199 -17.10 -2.65 -15.60
C THR A 199 -18.43 -3.16 -16.17
N GLN A 200 -19.44 -3.40 -15.32
CA GLN A 200 -20.79 -3.80 -15.76
C GLN A 200 -21.48 -2.71 -16.58
N LEU A 201 -21.16 -1.44 -16.35
CA LEU A 201 -21.65 -0.30 -17.14
C LEU A 201 -20.88 -0.11 -18.46
N GLY A 202 -19.95 -1.00 -18.79
CA GLY A 202 -19.22 -1.00 -20.06
C GLY A 202 -17.93 -0.17 -20.06
N PHE A 203 -17.43 0.27 -18.90
CA PHE A 203 -16.15 0.94 -18.79
C PHE A 203 -14.99 -0.05 -18.67
N VAL A 204 -13.85 0.31 -19.24
CA VAL A 204 -12.57 -0.30 -18.88
C VAL A 204 -12.02 0.47 -17.69
N VAL A 205 -11.77 -0.23 -16.58
CA VAL A 205 -11.38 0.37 -15.31
C VAL A 205 -9.91 0.05 -15.01
N VAL A 206 -9.12 1.08 -14.73
CA VAL A 206 -7.71 0.97 -14.32
C VAL A 206 -7.49 1.77 -13.03
N SER A 207 -6.47 1.41 -12.25
CA SER A 207 -6.11 2.16 -11.03
C SER A 207 -5.02 3.19 -11.31
N GLU A 208 -4.90 4.22 -10.44
CA GLU A 208 -3.82 5.21 -10.54
C GLU A 208 -2.44 4.58 -10.43
N GLU A 209 -2.33 3.46 -9.71
CA GLU A 209 -1.08 2.73 -9.54
C GLU A 209 -0.52 2.17 -10.84
N SER A 210 -1.42 1.81 -11.76
CA SER A 210 -1.05 1.27 -13.08
C SER A 210 -0.65 2.35 -14.09
N VAL A 211 -0.90 3.63 -13.77
CA VAL A 211 -0.58 4.75 -14.66
C VAL A 211 0.94 4.90 -14.77
N PRO A 212 1.48 5.01 -16.00
CA PRO A 212 2.91 5.23 -16.18
C PRO A 212 3.40 6.50 -15.49
N ARG A 213 4.49 6.41 -14.73
CA ARG A 213 5.09 7.56 -14.04
C ARG A 213 5.43 8.66 -15.04
N GLN A 214 4.99 9.88 -14.77
CA GLN A 214 5.21 11.05 -15.61
C GLN A 214 6.44 11.81 -15.14
N LYS A 215 7.41 12.04 -16.01
CA LYS A 215 8.56 12.90 -15.70
C LYS A 215 8.15 14.37 -15.76
N ASN A 216 8.61 15.17 -14.79
CA ASN A 216 8.50 16.64 -14.79
C ASN A 216 7.06 17.21 -14.73
N HIS A 217 6.09 16.47 -14.21
CA HIS A 217 4.80 17.08 -13.95
C HIS A 217 4.87 17.99 -12.72
N LYS A 218 4.69 19.29 -12.94
CA LYS A 218 4.62 20.28 -11.86
C LYS A 218 3.17 20.57 -11.52
N VAL A 219 2.88 20.60 -10.21
CA VAL A 219 1.60 21.06 -9.68
C VAL A 219 1.78 22.40 -8.97
N ASN A 220 0.74 23.26 -8.99
CA ASN A 220 0.77 24.59 -8.38
C ASN A 220 0.35 24.57 -6.90
N VAL A 221 0.56 23.44 -6.22
CA VAL A 221 0.24 23.22 -4.80
C VAL A 221 1.42 22.54 -4.11
N LEU A 222 1.47 22.64 -2.80
CA LEU A 222 2.48 21.95 -2.01
C LEU A 222 2.32 20.44 -2.17
N ASN A 223 3.28 19.81 -2.83
CA ASN A 223 3.24 18.39 -3.21
C ASN A 223 4.21 17.56 -2.36
N GLN A 224 3.81 17.26 -1.11
CA GLN A 224 4.67 16.58 -0.14
C GLN A 224 4.31 15.12 0.12
N TRP A 225 3.17 14.64 -0.41
CA TRP A 225 2.60 13.35 -0.06
C TRP A 225 2.67 12.39 -1.23
N THR A 226 3.30 11.24 -1.06
CA THR A 226 3.46 10.23 -2.13
C THR A 226 2.14 9.93 -2.85
N TYR A 227 1.09 9.60 -2.09
CA TYR A 227 -0.18 9.21 -2.71
C TYR A 227 -0.94 10.37 -3.35
N HIS A 228 -0.81 11.60 -2.85
CA HIS A 228 -1.37 12.76 -3.54
C HIS A 228 -0.63 13.05 -4.85
N ALA A 229 0.70 12.91 -4.84
CA ALA A 229 1.49 13.04 -6.06
C ALA A 229 1.04 12.03 -7.14
N ARG A 230 0.81 10.78 -6.77
CA ARG A 230 0.26 9.78 -7.69
C ARG A 230 -1.10 10.18 -8.26
N LEU A 231 -2.00 10.75 -7.44
CA LEU A 231 -3.30 11.23 -7.91
C LEU A 231 -3.17 12.38 -8.91
N TYR A 232 -2.27 13.34 -8.66
CA TYR A 232 -1.97 14.42 -9.60
C TYR A 232 -1.39 13.89 -10.91
N GLN A 233 -0.50 12.90 -10.85
CA GLN A 233 0.07 12.24 -12.01
C GLN A 233 -0.99 11.51 -12.84
N ALA A 234 -1.87 10.76 -12.17
CA ALA A 234 -2.95 10.04 -12.81
C ALA A 234 -3.93 11.01 -13.50
N ALA A 235 -4.30 12.09 -12.83
CA ALA A 235 -5.18 13.12 -13.40
C ALA A 235 -4.53 13.80 -14.62
N HIS A 236 -3.24 14.15 -14.54
CA HIS A 236 -2.50 14.72 -15.67
C HIS A 236 -2.42 13.73 -16.83
N TYR A 237 -2.08 12.47 -16.55
CA TYR A 237 -2.00 11.43 -17.58
C TYR A 237 -3.33 11.27 -18.32
N VAL A 238 -4.45 11.25 -17.61
CA VAL A 238 -5.79 11.21 -18.20
C VAL A 238 -6.03 12.42 -19.09
N ALA A 239 -5.74 13.63 -18.59
CA ALA A 239 -5.96 14.87 -19.33
C ALA A 239 -5.19 14.95 -20.64
N VAL A 240 -3.96 14.40 -20.71
CA VAL A 240 -3.12 14.46 -21.91
C VAL A 240 -3.24 13.24 -22.81
N SER A 241 -3.65 12.09 -22.28
CA SER A 241 -3.69 10.83 -23.03
C SER A 241 -5.09 10.46 -23.51
N TYR A 242 -6.13 10.94 -22.84
CA TYR A 242 -7.54 10.61 -23.10
C TYR A 242 -8.33 11.91 -23.29
N THR A 243 -8.32 12.46 -24.48
CA THR A 243 -8.99 13.72 -24.83
C THR A 243 -10.52 13.72 -24.62
N HIS A 244 -11.12 12.61 -24.22
CA HIS A 244 -12.57 12.45 -24.03
C HIS A 244 -12.98 11.87 -22.67
N LEU A 245 -12.06 11.71 -21.70
CA LEU A 245 -12.41 11.26 -20.35
C LEU A 245 -12.78 12.46 -19.47
N THR A 246 -14.07 12.67 -19.31
CA THR A 246 -14.56 13.46 -18.18
C THR A 246 -14.41 12.62 -16.91
N LEU A 247 -13.59 13.09 -15.97
CA LEU A 247 -13.73 12.68 -14.58
C LEU A 247 -15.21 12.89 -14.21
N PRO A 248 -15.87 11.96 -13.50
CA PRO A 248 -17.20 12.21 -13.01
C PRO A 248 -17.14 13.39 -12.05
N THR A 249 -17.39 14.59 -12.57
CA THR A 249 -17.57 15.79 -11.77
C THR A 249 -18.96 15.64 -11.17
N ILE A 250 -19.06 15.21 -9.94
CA ILE A 250 -20.27 15.36 -9.16
C ILE A 250 -20.42 16.86 -8.97
N ARG A 251 -21.26 17.49 -9.79
CA ARG A 251 -21.79 18.81 -9.46
C ARG A 251 -22.78 18.59 -8.30
N LEU A 252 -22.39 19.01 -7.12
CA LEU A 252 -23.31 19.26 -6.03
C LEU A 252 -24.17 20.48 -6.36
#